data_b79f41eaba3edac4d0a6212262abbfb3
#
_entry.id   b79f41eaba3edac4d0a6212262abbfb3
#
_cell.length_a   1.000
_cell.length_b   1.000
_cell.length_c   1.000
_cell.angle_alpha   90.00
_cell.angle_beta   90.00
_cell.angle_gamma   90.00
#
_symmetry.space_group_name_H-M   'P 1'
#
loop_
_entity.id
_entity.type
_entity.pdbx_description
1 polymer ?
#
loop_
_entity_poly.entity_id
_entity_poly.type
_entity_poly.pdbx_seq_one_letter_code
_entity_poly.pdbx_strand_id
1 'polypeptide(L)' 'MKKFRIFLSLKKEEEWINSIQEEGYKLVSVNSAVPMYTFEKLSTKEMFIPYVRLD' A
#
# COMPACT_ATOMS: atom_id res chain seq x y z
N MET A 1 -8.44 -5.34 3.96
CA MET A 1 -8.14 -4.30 4.96
C MET A 1 -8.09 -2.94 4.29
N LYS A 2 -8.82 -1.99 4.81
CA LYS A 2 -8.86 -0.65 4.24
C LYS A 2 -8.26 0.35 5.23
N LYS A 3 -7.43 1.25 4.72
CA LYS A 3 -6.77 2.28 5.52
C LYS A 3 -7.01 3.64 4.90
N PHE A 4 -7.32 4.62 5.71
CA PHE A 4 -7.51 5.99 5.27
C PHE A 4 -6.31 6.82 5.76
N ARG A 5 -5.55 7.38 4.82
CA ARG A 5 -4.39 8.20 5.13
C ARG A 5 -4.23 9.31 4.10
N ILE A 6 -3.76 10.45 4.57
CA ILE A 6 -3.43 11.58 3.70
C ILE A 6 -1.94 11.82 3.83
N PHE A 7 -1.26 11.92 2.68
CA PHE A 7 0.17 12.13 2.64
C PHE A 7 0.48 13.43 1.91
N LEU A 8 1.44 14.18 2.44
CA LEU A 8 1.92 15.40 1.81
C LEU A 8 3.14 15.15 0.93
N SER A 9 3.69 13.94 1.00
CA SER A 9 4.88 13.55 0.26
C SER A 9 4.69 12.17 -0.34
N LEU A 10 5.03 12.03 -1.62
CA LEU A 10 4.95 10.73 -2.30
C LEU A 10 5.90 9.72 -1.69
N LYS A 11 7.05 10.19 -1.21
CA LYS A 11 8.02 9.31 -0.58
C LYS A 11 7.47 8.72 0.71
N LYS A 12 6.79 9.53 1.52
CA LYS A 12 6.18 9.02 2.75
C LYS A 12 5.06 8.05 2.48
N GLU A 13 4.28 8.29 1.43
CA GLU A 13 3.25 7.38 1.02
C GLU A 13 3.85 6.02 0.64
N GLU A 14 4.90 6.04 -0.15
CA GLU A 14 5.56 4.82 -0.57
C GLU A 14 6.14 4.05 0.61
N GLU A 15 6.79 4.76 1.52
CA GLU A 15 7.37 4.12 2.71
C GLU A 15 6.28 3.47 3.58
N TRP A 16 5.16 4.15 3.74
CA TRP A 16 4.06 3.63 4.54
C TRP A 16 3.47 2.37 3.91
N ILE A 17 3.23 2.41 2.59
CA ILE A 17 2.68 1.27 1.88
C ILE A 17 3.62 0.07 1.99
N ASN A 18 4.91 0.30 1.78
CA ASN A 18 5.90 -0.77 1.86
C ASN A 18 5.99 -1.35 3.27
N SER A 19 5.84 -0.51 4.29
CA SER A 19 5.84 -0.98 5.66
C SER A 19 4.69 -1.94 5.92
N ILE A 20 3.51 -1.63 5.40
CA ILE A 20 2.35 -2.52 5.56
C ILE A 20 2.55 -3.80 4.77
N GLN A 21 3.13 -3.70 3.58
CA GLN A 21 3.39 -4.89 2.77
C GLN A 21 4.40 -5.82 3.44
N GLU A 22 5.37 -5.26 4.16
CA GLU A 22 6.33 -6.06 4.90
C GLU A 22 5.68 -6.86 6.03
N GLU A 23 4.53 -6.44 6.50
CA GLU A 23 3.79 -7.15 7.52
C GLU A 23 2.96 -8.31 6.96
N GLY A 24 3.01 -8.51 5.65
CA GLY A 24 2.31 -9.62 5.01
C GLY A 24 1.04 -9.21 4.29
N TYR A 25 0.95 -7.96 3.85
CA TYR A 25 -0.18 -7.46 3.08
C TYR A 25 0.30 -6.95 1.73
N LYS A 26 -0.62 -6.86 0.78
CA LYS A 26 -0.31 -6.26 -0.51
C LYS A 26 -1.33 -5.17 -0.82
N LEU A 27 -0.90 -4.13 -1.48
CA LEU A 27 -1.79 -3.07 -1.91
C LEU A 27 -2.59 -3.55 -3.12
N VAL A 28 -3.90 -3.53 -2.99
CA VAL A 28 -4.80 -4.02 -4.05
C VAL A 28 -5.38 -2.85 -4.83
N SER A 29 -5.73 -1.77 -4.15
CA SER A 29 -6.41 -0.66 -4.79
C SER A 29 -6.18 0.63 -4.03
N VAL A 30 -6.16 1.73 -4.78
CA VAL A 30 -6.09 3.07 -4.21
C VAL A 30 -7.24 3.85 -4.83
N ASN A 31 -8.08 4.45 -4.00
CA ASN A 31 -9.15 5.29 -4.49
C ASN A 31 -8.62 6.71 -4.65
N SER A 32 -8.72 7.25 -5.87
CA SER A 32 -8.22 8.60 -6.15
C SER A 32 -9.15 9.70 -5.68
N ALA A 33 -10.43 9.40 -5.48
CA ALA A 33 -11.42 10.41 -5.03
C ALA A 33 -11.29 10.68 -3.54
N VAL A 34 -10.97 9.64 -2.75
CA VAL A 34 -10.68 9.78 -1.33
C VAL A 34 -9.41 8.98 -1.07
N PRO A 35 -8.54 9.42 -0.14
CA PRO A 35 -7.28 8.74 0.12
C PRO A 35 -7.47 7.43 0.90
N MET A 36 -8.14 6.48 0.27
CA MET A 36 -8.45 5.19 0.85
C MET A 36 -7.61 4.10 0.17
N TYR A 37 -6.86 3.36 0.98
CA TYR A 37 -5.98 2.31 0.49
C TYR A 37 -6.54 0.96 0.91
N THR A 38 -6.65 0.05 -0.03
CA THR A 38 -7.16 -1.29 0.22
C THR A 38 -6.02 -2.29 0.14
N PHE A 39 -5.84 -3.05 1.21
CA PHE A 39 -4.82 -4.09 1.30
C PHE A 39 -5.47 -5.44 1.50
N GLU A 40 -4.81 -6.50 1.04
CA GLU A 40 -5.22 -7.86 1.28
C GLU A 40 -4.05 -8.63 1.88
N LYS A 41 -4.36 -9.58 2.75
CA LYS A 41 -3.34 -10.42 3.34
C LYS A 41 -2.73 -11.31 2.27
N LEU A 42 -1.39 -11.35 2.23
CA LEU A 42 -0.67 -12.20 1.31
C LEU A 42 -0.86 -13.67 1.68
N SER A 43 -1.01 -14.51 0.65
CA SER A 43 -0.97 -15.94 0.87
C SER A 43 0.49 -16.36 1.01
N THR A 44 0.74 -17.54 1.58
CA THR A 44 2.09 -18.02 1.75
C THR A 44 2.82 -18.27 0.44
N LYS A 45 2.09 -18.32 -0.66
CA LYS A 45 2.68 -18.59 -1.98
C LYS A 45 2.94 -17.33 -2.79
N GLU A 46 2.47 -16.19 -2.32
CA GLU A 46 2.65 -14.93 -3.05
C GLU A 46 3.98 -14.28 -2.67
N MET A 47 4.64 -13.71 -3.67
CA MET A 47 5.88 -13.01 -3.46
C MET A 47 5.63 -11.58 -3.02
N PHE A 48 6.50 -11.08 -2.16
CA PHE A 48 6.48 -9.67 -1.78
C PHE A 48 6.97 -8.83 -2.97
N ILE A 49 6.16 -7.87 -3.37
CA ILE A 49 6.52 -6.93 -4.43
C ILE A 49 6.47 -5.53 -3.84
N PRO A 50 7.62 -4.86 -3.70
CA PRO A 50 7.65 -3.51 -3.16
C PRO A 50 6.82 -2.55 -4.00
N TYR A 51 6.12 -1.66 -3.35
CA TYR A 51 5.36 -0.63 -4.04
C TYR A 51 6.32 0.47 -4.50
N VAL A 52 6.25 0.78 -5.78
CA VAL A 52 7.03 1.87 -6.35
C VAL A 52 6.08 2.79 -7.08
N ARG A 53 6.11 4.06 -6.74
CA ARG A 53 5.27 5.04 -7.40
C ARG A 53 6.02 5.64 -8.58
N LEU A 54 5.43 5.51 -9.75
CA LEU A 54 6.00 6.08 -10.96
C LEU A 54 5.26 7.38 -11.27
N ASP A 55 6.02 8.42 -11.47
CA ASP A 55 5.48 9.74 -11.84
C ASP A 55 5.48 9.92 -13.34
#